data_f5fb228f6b246169ff62cc40c33eae69
#
_entry.id   f5fb228f6b246169ff62cc40c33eae69
#
_cell.length_a   1.000
_cell.length_b   1.000
_cell.length_c   1.000
_cell.angle_alpha   90.00
_cell.angle_beta   90.00
_cell.angle_gamma   90.00
#
_symmetry.space_group_name_H-M   'P 1'
#
loop_
_entity.id
_entity.type
_entity.pdbx_description
1 polymer ?
#
loop_
_entity_poly.entity_id
_entity_poly.type
_entity_poly.pdbx_seq_one_letter_code
_entity_poly.pdbx_strand_id
1 'polypeptide(L)'
;MKRYDLIIVGAGPSGLSAAVEAAKRGLKVVVFDENEKPGGQLFKQIHKFFGSKEHKAKVRGFVIGQQLLQEAADAGVKVVLNATVIGMYLDKEIVVRIKDEVHHYKGDSIIIATGAAENMVTF
;
A
#
# COMPACT_ATOMS: atom_id res chain seq x y z
N MET A 1 17.50 -8.11 9.60
CA MET A 1 16.07 -8.13 9.24
C MET A 1 15.34 -7.04 9.99
N LYS A 2 14.61 -6.19 9.26
CA LYS A 2 13.83 -5.12 9.88
C LYS A 2 12.49 -5.64 10.35
N ARG A 3 12.04 -5.17 11.50
CA ARG A 3 10.78 -5.56 12.09
C ARG A 3 9.82 -4.39 12.18
N TYR A 4 8.55 -4.68 11.92
CA TYR A 4 7.46 -3.72 12.00
C TYR A 4 6.31 -4.35 12.77
N ASP A 5 5.48 -3.53 13.38
CA ASP A 5 4.27 -4.02 14.04
C ASP A 5 3.24 -4.45 12.99
N LEU A 6 3.19 -3.71 11.88
CA LEU A 6 2.24 -3.97 10.80
C LEU A 6 2.91 -3.77 9.45
N ILE A 7 2.75 -4.74 8.58
CA ILE A 7 3.17 -4.66 7.18
C ILE A 7 1.92 -4.66 6.31
N ILE A 8 1.81 -3.68 5.42
CA ILE A 8 0.69 -3.58 4.49
C ILE A 8 1.22 -3.71 3.07
N VAL A 9 0.62 -4.59 2.29
CA VAL A 9 0.97 -4.78 0.89
C VAL A 9 -0.10 -4.11 0.04
N GLY A 10 0.25 -3.03 -0.60
CA GLY A 10 -0.64 -2.22 -1.43
C GLY A 10 -0.87 -0.83 -0.86
N ALA A 11 -0.51 0.19 -1.63
CA ALA A 11 -0.62 1.59 -1.25
C ALA A 11 -1.86 2.27 -1.86
N GLY A 12 -2.93 1.54 -2.07
CA GLY A 12 -4.22 2.10 -2.46
C GLY A 12 -4.91 2.74 -1.26
N PRO A 13 -6.10 3.32 -1.45
CA PRO A 13 -6.80 4.01 -0.37
C PRO A 13 -7.04 3.13 0.85
N SER A 14 -7.40 1.87 0.65
CA SER A 14 -7.65 0.90 1.72
C SER A 14 -6.40 0.67 2.55
N GLY A 15 -5.27 0.40 1.89
CA GLY A 15 -4.01 0.15 2.59
C GLY A 15 -3.49 1.36 3.32
N LEU A 16 -3.55 2.52 2.70
CA LEU A 16 -3.10 3.77 3.32
C LEU A 16 -3.98 4.15 4.51
N SER A 17 -5.28 3.96 4.39
CA SER A 17 -6.20 4.23 5.49
C SER A 17 -5.90 3.36 6.70
N ALA A 18 -5.68 2.07 6.47
CA ALA A 18 -5.31 1.14 7.54
C ALA A 18 -3.97 1.54 8.17
N ALA A 19 -3.01 1.96 7.34
CA ALA A 19 -1.70 2.38 7.81
C ALA A 19 -1.79 3.61 8.72
N VAL A 20 -2.58 4.60 8.33
CA VAL A 20 -2.77 5.82 9.10
C VAL A 20 -3.38 5.49 10.46
N GLU A 21 -4.44 4.68 10.47
CA GLU A 21 -5.09 4.29 11.73
C GLU A 21 -4.13 3.57 12.67
N ALA A 22 -3.37 2.62 12.15
CA ALA A 22 -2.41 1.87 12.94
C ALA A 22 -1.30 2.78 13.49
N ALA A 23 -0.78 3.68 12.65
CA ALA A 23 0.27 4.60 13.07
C ALA A 23 -0.21 5.57 14.15
N LYS A 24 -1.46 6.02 14.06
CA LYS A 24 -2.05 6.89 15.07
C LYS A 24 -2.16 6.20 16.43
N ARG A 25 -2.19 4.88 16.43
CA ARG A 25 -2.21 4.07 17.65
C ARG A 25 -0.80 3.74 18.16
N GLY A 26 0.22 4.29 17.55
CA GLY A 26 1.60 4.11 17.96
C GLY A 26 2.31 2.91 17.35
N LEU A 27 1.70 2.26 16.37
CA LEU A 27 2.32 1.11 15.74
C LEU A 27 3.36 1.54 14.71
N LYS A 28 4.40 0.73 14.55
CA LYS A 28 5.40 0.93 13.52
C LYS A 28 4.92 0.24 12.25
N VAL A 29 4.61 1.02 11.21
CA VAL A 29 3.94 0.55 10.01
C VAL A 29 4.80 0.78 8.77
N VAL A 30 4.84 -0.21 7.88
CA VAL A 30 5.42 -0.08 6.55
C VAL A 30 4.38 -0.51 5.51
N VAL A 31 4.34 0.21 4.40
CA VAL A 31 3.47 -0.12 3.26
C VAL A 31 4.34 -0.36 2.05
N PHE A 32 4.15 -1.49 1.39
CA PHE A 32 4.87 -1.82 0.15
C PHE A 32 3.92 -1.77 -1.04
N ASP A 33 4.36 -1.17 -2.14
CA ASP A 33 3.60 -1.17 -3.38
C ASP A 33 4.54 -1.39 -4.56
N GLU A 34 4.13 -2.20 -5.50
CA GLU A 34 4.93 -2.49 -6.69
C GLU A 34 4.92 -1.34 -7.71
N ASN A 35 4.01 -0.41 -7.59
CA ASN A 35 3.89 0.71 -8.51
C ASN A 35 4.84 1.84 -8.14
N GLU A 36 5.13 2.68 -9.13
CA GLU A 36 5.99 3.85 -8.92
C GLU A 36 5.27 4.97 -8.18
N LYS A 37 3.94 4.96 -8.23
CA LYS A 37 3.13 6.02 -7.64
C LYS A 37 2.07 5.41 -6.74
N PRO A 38 1.74 6.05 -5.63
CA PRO A 38 0.69 5.57 -4.77
C PRO A 38 -0.66 5.68 -5.46
N GLY A 39 -1.64 4.93 -4.96
CA GLY A 39 -2.95 4.91 -5.56
C GLY A 39 -3.15 3.82 -6.60
N GLY A 40 -2.07 3.25 -7.12
CA GLY A 40 -2.08 2.06 -7.97
C GLY A 40 -3.13 2.07 -9.07
N GLN A 41 -4.11 1.18 -8.98
CA GLN A 41 -5.15 1.02 -9.99
C GLN A 41 -5.98 2.29 -10.18
N LEU A 42 -6.27 2.99 -9.12
CA LEU A 42 -7.06 4.22 -9.21
C LEU A 42 -6.34 5.26 -10.06
N PHE A 43 -5.04 5.42 -9.86
CA PHE A 43 -4.24 6.34 -10.64
C PHE A 43 -4.27 5.99 -12.12
N LYS A 44 -4.14 4.69 -12.45
CA LYS A 44 -4.18 4.23 -13.84
C LYS A 44 -5.53 4.45 -14.48
N GLN A 45 -6.61 4.24 -13.72
CA GLN A 45 -7.96 4.38 -14.24
C GLN A 45 -8.32 5.83 -14.57
N ILE A 46 -7.78 6.78 -13.85
CA ILE A 46 -8.02 8.21 -14.13
C ILE A 46 -7.63 8.56 -15.56
N HIS A 47 -6.53 8.01 -16.03
CA HIS A 47 -6.07 8.27 -17.40
C HIS A 47 -6.98 7.66 -18.47
N LYS A 48 -7.74 6.62 -18.12
CA LYS A 48 -8.61 5.94 -19.07
C LYS A 48 -9.98 6.60 -19.23
N PHE A 49 -10.48 7.21 -18.18
CA PHE A 49 -11.85 7.72 -18.14
C PHE A 49 -11.91 9.24 -18.18
N PHE A 50 -11.01 9.81 -18.93
CA PHE A 50 -10.94 11.26 -19.07
C PHE A 50 -12.23 11.81 -19.68
N GLY A 51 -12.85 12.80 -19.01
CA GLY A 51 -14.04 13.49 -19.51
C GLY A 51 -15.39 12.86 -19.20
N SER A 52 -15.44 11.71 -18.57
CA SER A 52 -16.70 11.05 -18.21
C SER A 52 -17.09 11.36 -16.76
N LYS A 53 -18.32 10.98 -16.39
CA LYS A 53 -18.73 11.08 -14.98
C LYS A 53 -17.87 10.20 -14.10
N GLU A 54 -17.50 9.04 -14.61
CA GLU A 54 -16.59 8.14 -13.91
C GLU A 54 -15.24 8.81 -13.69
N HIS A 55 -14.79 9.61 -14.66
CA HIS A 55 -13.55 10.35 -14.52
C HIS A 55 -13.60 11.28 -13.32
N LYS A 56 -14.69 12.00 -13.12
CA LYS A 56 -14.82 12.91 -11.98
C LYS A 56 -14.77 12.17 -10.66
N ALA A 57 -15.47 11.02 -10.59
CA ALA A 57 -15.45 10.20 -9.39
C ALA A 57 -14.05 9.67 -9.10
N LYS A 58 -13.33 9.27 -10.14
CA LYS A 58 -11.97 8.75 -9.99
C LYS A 58 -10.97 9.83 -9.64
N VAL A 59 -11.15 11.02 -10.16
CA VAL A 59 -10.32 12.17 -9.78
C VAL A 59 -10.51 12.49 -8.31
N ARG A 60 -11.75 12.44 -7.82
CA ARG A 60 -12.03 12.64 -6.40
C ARG A 60 -11.35 11.58 -5.55
N GLY A 61 -11.43 10.31 -5.97
CA GLY A 61 -10.75 9.21 -5.28
C GLY A 61 -9.24 9.37 -5.30
N PHE A 62 -8.69 9.86 -6.40
CA PHE A 62 -7.26 10.14 -6.50
C PHE A 62 -6.84 11.23 -5.50
N VAL A 63 -7.62 12.28 -5.37
CA VAL A 63 -7.34 13.36 -4.41
C VAL A 63 -7.39 12.81 -2.98
N ILE A 64 -8.37 11.99 -2.67
CA ILE A 64 -8.46 11.33 -1.37
C ILE A 64 -7.22 10.47 -1.11
N GLY A 65 -6.78 9.73 -2.13
CA GLY A 65 -5.56 8.93 -2.03
C GLY A 65 -4.32 9.75 -1.75
N GLN A 66 -4.21 10.92 -2.37
CA GLN A 66 -3.08 11.83 -2.12
C GLN A 66 -3.14 12.38 -0.70
N GLN A 67 -4.33 12.68 -0.20
CA GLN A 67 -4.51 13.13 1.18
C GLN A 67 -4.12 12.04 2.17
N LEU A 68 -4.52 10.80 1.90
CA LEU A 68 -4.15 9.68 2.74
C LEU A 68 -2.64 9.45 2.76
N LEU A 69 -1.99 9.61 1.61
CA LEU A 69 -0.54 9.49 1.53
C LEU A 69 0.14 10.55 2.39
N GLN A 70 -0.36 11.78 2.36
CA GLN A 70 0.17 12.86 3.18
C GLN A 70 -0.05 12.56 4.67
N GLU A 71 -1.23 12.09 5.03
CA GLU A 71 -1.53 11.71 6.40
C GLU A 71 -0.64 10.57 6.88
N ALA A 72 -0.38 9.60 6.00
CA ALA A 72 0.51 8.49 6.32
C ALA A 72 1.92 8.98 6.61
N ALA A 73 2.44 9.87 5.77
CA ALA A 73 3.76 10.46 5.99
C ALA A 73 3.81 11.24 7.31
N ASP A 74 2.78 12.04 7.59
CA ASP A 74 2.70 12.83 8.81
C ASP A 74 2.60 11.94 10.05
N ALA A 75 1.99 10.78 9.93
CA ALA A 75 1.85 9.82 11.03
C ALA A 75 3.10 8.94 11.21
N GLY A 76 4.08 9.06 10.33
CA GLY A 76 5.31 8.29 10.43
C GLY A 76 5.28 6.93 9.76
N VAL A 77 4.31 6.69 8.88
CA VAL A 77 4.25 5.46 8.10
C VAL A 77 5.34 5.47 7.05
N LYS A 78 6.06 4.37 6.91
CA LYS A 78 7.04 4.23 5.84
C LYS A 78 6.35 3.64 4.61
N VAL A 79 6.35 4.37 3.52
CA VAL A 79 5.80 3.90 2.23
C VAL A 79 6.95 3.61 1.30
N VAL A 80 7.03 2.37 0.81
CA VAL A 80 8.08 1.93 -0.09
C VAL A 80 7.46 1.57 -1.43
N LEU A 81 7.74 2.36 -2.44
CA LEU A 81 7.27 2.15 -3.80
C LEU A 81 8.27 1.32 -4.60
N ASN A 82 7.86 0.85 -5.76
CA ASN A 82 8.69 -0.03 -6.59
C ASN A 82 9.15 -1.26 -5.81
N ALA A 83 8.29 -1.76 -4.93
CA ALA A 83 8.60 -2.88 -4.05
C ALA A 83 7.65 -4.02 -4.34
N THR A 84 8.19 -5.14 -4.82
CA THR A 84 7.39 -6.32 -5.16
C THR A 84 7.58 -7.38 -4.08
N VAL A 85 6.49 -7.77 -3.44
CA VAL A 85 6.53 -8.87 -2.46
C VAL A 85 6.65 -10.18 -3.22
N ILE A 86 7.76 -10.87 -3.04
CA ILE A 86 8.06 -12.10 -3.76
C ILE A 86 7.96 -13.34 -2.88
N GLY A 87 7.79 -13.17 -1.59
CA GLY A 87 7.62 -14.30 -0.67
C GLY A 87 6.94 -13.87 0.61
N MET A 88 6.14 -14.77 1.16
CA MET A 88 5.43 -14.55 2.41
C MET A 88 5.40 -15.88 3.14
N TYR A 89 5.89 -15.88 4.37
CA TYR A 89 6.06 -17.11 5.14
C TYR A 89 5.16 -17.13 6.36
N LEU A 90 4.95 -18.32 6.90
CA LEU A 90 4.03 -18.53 8.02
C LEU A 90 4.47 -17.81 9.30
N ASP A 91 5.75 -17.56 9.46
CA ASP A 91 6.27 -16.83 10.61
C ASP A 91 6.15 -15.30 10.45
N LYS A 92 5.38 -14.87 9.44
CA LYS A 92 5.14 -13.46 9.12
C LYS A 92 6.39 -12.74 8.64
N GLU A 93 7.28 -13.48 8.01
CA GLU A 93 8.39 -12.91 7.27
C GLU A 93 7.95 -12.61 5.86
N ILE A 94 8.29 -11.43 5.36
CA ILE A 94 8.04 -11.02 3.99
C ILE A 94 9.37 -10.78 3.29
N VAL A 95 9.48 -11.30 2.08
CA VAL A 95 10.64 -11.05 1.21
C VAL A 95 10.19 -10.11 0.11
N VAL A 96 10.88 -9.00 -0.03
CA VAL A 96 10.53 -7.92 -0.94
C VAL A 96 11.69 -7.63 -1.87
N ARG A 97 11.40 -7.53 -3.17
CA ARG A 97 12.39 -7.08 -4.14
C ARG A 97 12.18 -5.58 -4.39
N ILE A 98 13.21 -4.81 -4.13
CA ILE A 98 13.22 -3.36 -4.36
C ILE A 98 14.37 -3.09 -5.31
N LYS A 99 14.06 -2.64 -6.54
CA LYS A 99 15.01 -2.57 -7.64
C LYS A 99 15.56 -3.97 -7.88
N ASP A 100 16.82 -4.19 -7.86
CA ASP A 100 17.39 -5.53 -8.07
C ASP A 100 17.87 -6.17 -6.77
N GLU A 101 17.46 -5.63 -5.64
CA GLU A 101 17.85 -6.12 -4.34
C GLU A 101 16.71 -6.81 -3.61
N VAL A 102 17.04 -7.84 -2.87
CA VAL A 102 16.08 -8.59 -2.06
C VAL A 102 16.23 -8.20 -0.60
N HIS A 103 15.14 -7.84 0.02
CA HIS A 103 15.10 -7.43 1.42
C HIS A 103 14.14 -8.29 2.20
N HIS A 104 14.47 -8.55 3.45
CA HIS A 104 13.65 -9.35 4.36
C HIS A 104 13.08 -8.49 5.47
N TYR A 105 11.79 -8.66 5.73
CA TYR A 105 11.07 -7.93 6.77
C TYR A 105 10.24 -8.89 7.60
N LYS A 106 10.05 -8.57 8.85
CA LYS A 106 9.18 -9.34 9.72
C LYS A 106 8.14 -8.43 10.34
N GLY A 107 6.88 -8.87 10.33
CA GLY A 107 5.77 -8.11 10.89
C GLY A 107 5.02 -8.93 11.92
N ASP A 108 4.45 -8.25 12.90
CA ASP A 108 3.55 -8.90 13.85
C ASP A 108 2.21 -9.19 13.19
N SER A 109 1.81 -8.34 12.26
CA SER A 109 0.60 -8.53 11.44
C SER A 109 0.87 -8.10 10.00
N ILE A 110 0.18 -8.74 9.07
CA ILE A 110 0.31 -8.45 7.64
C ILE A 110 -1.08 -8.27 7.06
N ILE A 111 -1.28 -7.17 6.34
CA ILE A 111 -2.53 -6.88 5.63
C ILE A 111 -2.23 -6.82 4.14
N ILE A 112 -3.03 -7.51 3.35
CA ILE A 112 -2.93 -7.45 1.90
C ILE A 112 -4.09 -6.59 1.39
N ALA A 113 -3.73 -5.45 0.80
CA ALA A 113 -4.70 -4.45 0.34
C ALA A 113 -4.43 -4.07 -1.11
N THR A 114 -4.11 -5.04 -1.93
CA THR A 114 -3.84 -4.84 -3.35
C THR A 114 -5.16 -4.75 -4.11
N GLY A 115 -5.45 -3.59 -4.64
CA GLY A 115 -6.76 -3.29 -5.22
C GLY A 115 -7.37 -4.35 -6.10
N ALA A 116 -6.83 -4.57 -7.29
CA ALA A 116 -7.43 -5.51 -8.25
C ALA A 116 -7.36 -6.95 -7.79
N ALA A 117 -6.42 -7.29 -6.94
CA ALA A 117 -6.23 -8.67 -6.48
C ALA A 117 -7.15 -9.04 -5.32
N GLU A 118 -7.75 -8.08 -4.67
CA GLU A 118 -8.55 -8.36 -3.48
C GLU A 118 -9.73 -9.27 -3.75
N ASN A 119 -10.24 -9.26 -4.97
CA ASN A 119 -11.33 -10.16 -5.37
C ASN A 119 -10.87 -11.60 -5.51
N MET A 120 -9.60 -11.81 -5.57
CA MET A 120 -9.00 -13.12 -5.82
C MET A 120 -8.35 -13.71 -4.57
N VAL A 121 -8.19 -12.90 -3.56
CA VAL A 121 -7.52 -13.33 -2.34
C VAL A 121 -8.53 -14.01 -1.43
N THR A 122 -8.35 -15.28 -1.24
CA THR A 122 -9.25 -16.09 -0.41
C THR A 122 -8.43 -16.78 0.68
N PHE A 123 -7.77 -16.00 1.43
CA PHE A 123 -6.97 -16.55 2.52
C PHE A 123 -7.82 -16.89 3.73
#